data_948e3c59b205cd36f8e250226b3d8978
#
_entry.id   948e3c59b205cd36f8e250226b3d8978
#
_cell.length_a   1.000
_cell.length_b   1.000
_cell.length_c   1.000
_cell.angle_alpha   90.00
_cell.angle_beta   90.00
_cell.angle_gamma   90.00
#
_symmetry.space_group_name_H-M   'P 1'
#
loop_
_entity.id
_entity.type
_entity.pdbx_description
1 polymer ?
#
loop_
_entity_poly.entity_id
_entity_poly.type
_entity_poly.pdbx_seq_one_letter_code
_entity_poly.pdbx_strand_id
1 'polypeptide(L)'
;MRIAVFGTDATHGGASRAMRRLIASLSRRGHAVDLVCLTPDPRMADCLAVRRRVKSDPENAMDDAAVRLFNERYVRERRSAVSNTLFAPQLIGYALADSGLLEAYDAFNIHWVSHFLSIHGIAEIAALGKPVVLTLHDMNFFTGGCHYSAGCRGYAADCRDCPQLRDDPLELPAAVLRWKRRLYAEPNVTAVAPTRWLGGCAAESGVFREGGVTVIPNSIETDVFVPGAKDAAKAAIGLDPGVKTLLFGAYNNDEHRKGFDHLAEVLRHMRADARIEALRGSGGIRVLAFGRSTPDLAASDYPIHDLGLIDDDIRLATAYAAADVFVLPSREDNQPNVMLEAMACGTPPVAFGVGGIPDTITDGVNGRVIQGFDTAAMAAAVTELLLAPARAAAMARAAREAIEESYPLDLQAARYEALLQAMGAKTAAATERVRRGVADAALSHGRDGSCFVEAPLSVPVDLKTGVYGFALNQQAKLDTAEAELRRLRAVVHQHEREQEALSARLDAILFGLTRSTSWKATRTLRGGRERATPGSRLGTDRPVSARQKLAEVMTLLHSTSWEMMAPLRLLHRAADRLWRRLREGLIP
;
A
#
# COMPACT_ATOMS: atom_id res chain seq x y z
N MET A 1 -8.16 4.13 -29.10
CA MET A 1 -8.46 2.94 -28.28
C MET A 1 -9.28 3.35 -27.08
N ARG A 2 -10.06 2.45 -26.58
CA ARG A 2 -10.77 2.60 -25.32
C ARG A 2 -10.06 1.76 -24.24
N ILE A 3 -9.56 2.40 -23.22
CA ILE A 3 -8.68 1.80 -22.23
C ILE A 3 -9.32 1.91 -20.84
N ALA A 4 -9.52 0.78 -20.15
CA ALA A 4 -9.83 0.81 -18.73
C ALA A 4 -8.54 0.75 -17.92
N VAL A 5 -8.36 1.73 -17.05
CA VAL A 5 -7.27 1.80 -16.09
C VAL A 5 -7.82 1.43 -14.72
N PHE A 6 -7.15 0.52 -14.01
CA PHE A 6 -7.58 0.06 -12.68
C PHE A 6 -6.59 0.53 -11.62
N GLY A 7 -7.12 1.09 -10.54
CA GLY A 7 -6.35 1.49 -9.37
C GLY A 7 -7.22 1.53 -8.12
N THR A 8 -6.69 1.20 -6.96
CA THR A 8 -7.49 1.21 -5.72
C THR A 8 -7.91 2.63 -5.34
N ASP A 9 -7.00 3.59 -5.43
CA ASP A 9 -7.19 4.97 -5.01
C ASP A 9 -6.80 5.93 -6.14
N ALA A 10 -7.70 6.85 -6.48
CA ALA A 10 -7.45 7.88 -7.48
C ALA A 10 -6.82 9.15 -6.90
N THR A 11 -6.82 9.32 -5.57
CA THR A 11 -6.53 10.60 -4.90
C THR A 11 -5.10 10.70 -4.39
N HIS A 12 -4.58 9.67 -3.70
CA HIS A 12 -3.39 9.78 -2.87
C HIS A 12 -2.30 8.75 -3.22
N GLY A 13 -1.05 9.14 -2.97
CA GLY A 13 0.12 8.28 -3.10
C GLY A 13 0.82 8.33 -4.46
N GLY A 14 2.05 7.81 -4.49
CA GLY A 14 2.90 7.86 -5.69
C GLY A 14 2.34 7.08 -6.88
N ALA A 15 1.76 5.91 -6.62
CA ALA A 15 1.16 5.07 -7.66
C ALA A 15 -0.05 5.77 -8.30
N SER A 16 -0.94 6.37 -7.49
CA SER A 16 -2.11 7.11 -7.98
C SER A 16 -1.70 8.34 -8.79
N ARG A 17 -0.65 9.06 -8.36
CA ARG A 17 -0.11 10.20 -9.12
C ARG A 17 0.43 9.77 -10.49
N ALA A 18 1.27 8.73 -10.53
CA ALA A 18 1.80 8.20 -11.80
C ALA A 18 0.70 7.67 -12.73
N MET A 19 -0.31 7.01 -12.17
CA MET A 19 -1.49 6.55 -12.91
C MET A 19 -2.28 7.72 -13.53
N ARG A 20 -2.57 8.78 -12.78
CA ARG A 20 -3.27 9.97 -13.29
C ARG A 20 -2.49 10.69 -14.39
N ARG A 21 -1.16 10.79 -14.26
CA ARG A 21 -0.25 11.31 -15.30
C ARG A 21 -0.41 10.55 -16.60
N LEU A 22 -0.38 9.23 -16.53
CA LEU A 22 -0.54 8.37 -17.70
C LEU A 22 -1.94 8.51 -18.32
N ILE A 23 -3.01 8.49 -17.51
CA ILE A 23 -4.39 8.68 -17.98
C ILE A 23 -4.50 10.01 -18.74
N ALA A 24 -4.09 11.12 -18.12
CA ALA A 24 -4.15 12.44 -18.74
C ALA A 24 -3.37 12.51 -20.07
N SER A 25 -2.22 11.84 -20.14
CA SER A 25 -1.39 11.83 -21.35
C SER A 25 -1.98 10.99 -22.47
N LEU A 26 -2.51 9.81 -22.16
CA LEU A 26 -3.21 8.97 -23.13
C LEU A 26 -4.48 9.65 -23.66
N SER A 27 -5.23 10.35 -22.78
CA SER A 27 -6.40 11.11 -23.19
C SER A 27 -6.05 12.25 -24.13
N ARG A 28 -4.95 13.01 -23.88
CA ARG A 28 -4.45 14.05 -24.80
C ARG A 28 -4.04 13.47 -26.17
N ARG A 29 -3.63 12.22 -26.24
CA ARG A 29 -3.31 11.51 -27.50
C ARG A 29 -4.56 10.95 -28.20
N GLY A 30 -5.76 11.27 -27.72
CA GLY A 30 -7.02 10.89 -28.36
C GLY A 30 -7.55 9.50 -27.96
N HIS A 31 -7.03 8.89 -26.90
CA HIS A 31 -7.61 7.67 -26.36
C HIS A 31 -8.77 7.99 -25.42
N ALA A 32 -9.78 7.14 -25.40
CA ALA A 32 -10.82 7.19 -24.38
C ALA A 32 -10.35 6.35 -23.18
N VAL A 33 -10.07 7.00 -22.07
CA VAL A 33 -9.48 6.36 -20.89
C VAL A 33 -10.41 6.54 -19.70
N ASP A 34 -10.90 5.45 -19.15
CA ASP A 34 -11.74 5.45 -17.95
C ASP A 34 -10.93 4.85 -16.77
N LEU A 35 -10.95 5.52 -15.62
CA LEU A 35 -10.38 5.00 -14.39
C LEU A 35 -11.45 4.22 -13.61
N VAL A 36 -11.19 2.98 -13.28
CA VAL A 36 -12.04 2.12 -12.45
C VAL A 36 -11.36 1.94 -11.09
N CYS A 37 -11.98 2.39 -10.00
CA CYS A 37 -11.34 2.44 -8.69
C CYS A 37 -12.32 2.29 -7.52
N LEU A 38 -11.79 2.08 -6.30
CA LEU A 38 -12.59 2.08 -5.06
C LEU A 38 -12.77 3.49 -4.50
N THR A 39 -11.71 4.30 -4.55
CA THR A 39 -11.71 5.68 -4.03
C THR A 39 -11.58 6.64 -5.19
N PRO A 40 -12.72 7.15 -5.73
CA PRO A 40 -12.70 8.07 -6.86
C PRO A 40 -12.20 9.46 -6.46
N ASP A 41 -11.56 10.15 -7.41
CA ASP A 41 -11.26 11.58 -7.29
C ASP A 41 -12.42 12.37 -7.94
N PRO A 42 -13.16 13.19 -7.19
CA PRO A 42 -14.29 13.94 -7.74
C PRO A 42 -13.88 14.99 -8.81
N ARG A 43 -12.59 15.28 -8.91
CA ARG A 43 -12.05 16.17 -9.94
C ARG A 43 -11.83 15.48 -11.30
N MET A 44 -11.94 14.16 -11.35
CA MET A 44 -11.77 13.35 -12.57
C MET A 44 -13.14 12.95 -13.13
N ALA A 45 -13.48 13.49 -14.31
CA ALA A 45 -14.77 13.20 -14.96
C ALA A 45 -14.92 11.72 -15.41
N ASP A 46 -13.81 11.08 -15.80
CA ASP A 46 -13.79 9.72 -16.32
C ASP A 46 -13.36 8.72 -15.23
N CYS A 47 -13.83 8.92 -13.99
CA CYS A 47 -13.55 8.05 -12.84
C CYS A 47 -14.81 7.26 -12.45
N LEU A 48 -14.76 5.94 -12.61
CA LEU A 48 -15.84 5.01 -12.27
C LEU A 48 -15.57 4.38 -10.92
N ALA A 49 -16.39 4.70 -9.93
CA ALA A 49 -16.31 4.08 -8.62
C ALA A 49 -16.84 2.64 -8.67
N VAL A 50 -16.14 1.70 -8.04
CA VAL A 50 -16.67 0.37 -7.78
C VAL A 50 -17.24 0.34 -6.37
N ARG A 51 -18.51 0.02 -6.26
CA ARG A 51 -19.22 -0.17 -5.00
C ARG A 51 -19.54 -1.64 -4.77
N ARG A 52 -19.53 -2.03 -3.52
CA ARG A 52 -19.86 -3.39 -3.16
C ARG A 52 -21.35 -3.65 -3.36
N ARG A 53 -21.67 -4.69 -4.14
CA ARG A 53 -23.02 -5.24 -4.18
C ARG A 53 -23.26 -6.00 -2.88
N VAL A 54 -24.09 -5.44 -2.02
CA VAL A 54 -24.56 -6.14 -0.81
C VAL A 54 -25.71 -7.04 -1.23
N LYS A 55 -25.43 -8.33 -1.42
CA LYS A 55 -26.50 -9.32 -1.52
C LYS A 55 -26.96 -9.67 -0.10
N SER A 56 -28.25 -9.83 0.08
CA SER A 56 -28.88 -10.32 1.33
C SER A 56 -28.62 -11.81 1.60
N ASP A 57 -27.71 -12.41 0.88
CA ASP A 57 -27.40 -13.84 0.88
C ASP A 57 -26.39 -14.18 1.99
N PRO A 58 -26.58 -15.27 2.76
CA PRO A 58 -25.64 -15.76 3.75
C PRO A 58 -24.24 -16.03 3.24
N GLU A 59 -24.08 -16.43 1.95
CA GLU A 59 -22.75 -16.65 1.37
C GLU A 59 -21.91 -15.39 1.29
N ASN A 60 -22.49 -14.23 0.98
CA ASN A 60 -21.76 -12.96 0.94
C ASN A 60 -21.36 -12.46 2.34
N ALA A 61 -22.17 -12.75 3.36
CA ALA A 61 -21.79 -12.48 4.74
C ALA A 61 -20.61 -13.35 5.17
N MET A 62 -20.50 -14.57 4.63
CA MET A 62 -19.37 -15.48 4.83
C MET A 62 -18.12 -14.97 4.13
N ASP A 63 -18.22 -14.58 2.87
CA ASP A 63 -17.10 -14.03 2.13
C ASP A 63 -16.53 -12.79 2.82
N ASP A 64 -17.39 -11.92 3.38
CA ASP A 64 -16.97 -10.76 4.15
C ASP A 64 -16.24 -11.09 5.45
N ALA A 65 -16.77 -12.04 6.19
CA ALA A 65 -16.14 -12.48 7.42
C ALA A 65 -14.78 -13.12 7.11
N ALA A 66 -14.70 -13.91 6.03
CA ALA A 66 -13.49 -14.53 5.56
C ALA A 66 -12.42 -13.50 5.15
N VAL A 67 -12.82 -12.45 4.40
CA VAL A 67 -11.94 -11.34 4.01
C VAL A 67 -11.33 -10.65 5.20
N ARG A 68 -12.15 -10.25 6.16
CA ARG A 68 -11.67 -9.54 7.36
C ARG A 68 -10.78 -10.43 8.22
N LEU A 69 -11.20 -11.66 8.46
CA LEU A 69 -10.41 -12.60 9.25
C LEU A 69 -9.08 -12.94 8.61
N PHE A 70 -9.02 -13.08 7.30
CA PHE A 70 -7.81 -13.49 6.62
C PHE A 70 -6.84 -12.32 6.43
N ASN A 71 -7.27 -11.22 5.82
CA ASN A 71 -6.40 -10.07 5.57
C ASN A 71 -6.01 -9.33 6.84
N GLU A 72 -6.98 -9.02 7.72
CA GLU A 72 -6.72 -8.23 8.91
C GLU A 72 -6.09 -9.04 10.04
N ARG A 73 -6.32 -10.34 10.07
CA ARG A 73 -5.90 -11.17 11.17
C ARG A 73 -4.74 -12.06 10.83
N TYR A 74 -4.85 -12.92 9.81
CA TYR A 74 -3.78 -13.87 9.48
C TYR A 74 -2.49 -13.14 9.12
N VAL A 75 -2.55 -12.24 8.15
CA VAL A 75 -1.37 -11.48 7.68
C VAL A 75 -0.86 -10.54 8.77
N ARG A 76 -1.75 -9.71 9.35
CA ARG A 76 -1.36 -8.67 10.30
C ARG A 76 -0.73 -9.21 11.57
N GLU A 77 -1.28 -10.30 12.16
CA GLU A 77 -0.74 -10.90 13.38
C GLU A 77 0.62 -11.58 13.15
N ARG A 78 0.91 -11.96 11.92
CA ARG A 78 2.16 -12.63 11.55
C ARG A 78 3.24 -11.72 11.01
N ARG A 79 2.96 -10.43 10.86
CA ARG A 79 3.99 -9.49 10.39
C ARG A 79 5.22 -9.53 11.30
N SER A 80 6.39 -9.66 10.68
CA SER A 80 7.68 -9.50 11.34
C SER A 80 8.09 -8.03 11.41
N ALA A 81 9.17 -7.72 12.14
CA ALA A 81 9.75 -6.39 12.21
C ALA A 81 10.65 -6.03 11.00
N VAL A 82 10.84 -6.95 10.06
CA VAL A 82 11.74 -6.76 8.90
C VAL A 82 11.28 -5.61 8.01
N SER A 83 9.96 -5.43 7.87
CA SER A 83 9.38 -4.36 7.06
C SER A 83 8.03 -3.94 7.60
N ASN A 84 7.77 -2.64 7.63
CA ASN A 84 6.44 -2.08 7.89
C ASN A 84 5.70 -1.67 6.59
N THR A 85 6.26 -1.97 5.43
CA THR A 85 5.59 -1.79 4.13
C THR A 85 4.40 -2.73 4.01
N LEU A 86 3.38 -2.32 3.27
CA LEU A 86 2.18 -3.14 3.06
C LEU A 86 2.55 -4.55 2.57
N PHE A 87 1.83 -5.54 3.09
CA PHE A 87 1.85 -6.92 2.61
C PHE A 87 0.42 -7.30 2.24
N ALA A 88 0.17 -7.51 0.95
CA ALA A 88 -1.15 -7.78 0.40
C ALA A 88 -1.10 -9.02 -0.51
N PRO A 89 -1.62 -10.16 -0.09
CA PRO A 89 -1.59 -11.39 -0.89
C PRO A 89 -2.56 -11.37 -2.08
N GLN A 90 -3.39 -10.36 -2.24
CA GLN A 90 -4.35 -10.16 -3.35
C GLN A 90 -5.31 -11.36 -3.59
N LEU A 91 -5.70 -12.04 -2.51
CA LEU A 91 -6.56 -13.24 -2.63
C LEU A 91 -8.02 -12.91 -2.83
N ILE A 92 -8.42 -11.74 -2.41
CA ILE A 92 -9.80 -11.29 -2.37
C ILE A 92 -9.92 -9.97 -3.09
N GLY A 93 -10.93 -9.83 -3.92
CA GLY A 93 -11.20 -8.62 -4.69
C GLY A 93 -12.59 -8.62 -5.29
N TYR A 94 -12.92 -7.57 -5.99
CA TYR A 94 -14.19 -7.43 -6.67
C TYR A 94 -14.20 -8.25 -7.97
N ALA A 95 -15.29 -9.00 -8.22
CA ALA A 95 -15.52 -9.73 -9.46
C ALA A 95 -16.14 -8.77 -10.48
N LEU A 96 -15.34 -8.27 -11.40
CA LEU A 96 -15.77 -7.32 -12.43
C LEU A 96 -16.09 -7.98 -13.77
N ALA A 97 -15.64 -9.22 -14.01
CA ALA A 97 -15.82 -9.89 -15.30
C ALA A 97 -17.31 -10.04 -15.68
N ASP A 98 -18.17 -10.34 -14.70
CA ASP A 98 -19.61 -10.53 -14.92
C ASP A 98 -20.41 -9.22 -14.94
N SER A 99 -19.75 -8.06 -14.81
CA SER A 99 -20.44 -6.77 -14.75
C SER A 99 -20.93 -6.26 -16.12
N GLY A 100 -20.45 -6.83 -17.23
CA GLY A 100 -20.64 -6.31 -18.58
C GLY A 100 -19.83 -5.04 -18.88
N LEU A 101 -19.16 -4.46 -17.88
CA LEU A 101 -18.35 -3.26 -18.04
C LEU A 101 -17.14 -3.46 -18.97
N LEU A 102 -16.47 -4.60 -18.83
CA LEU A 102 -15.16 -4.85 -19.46
C LEU A 102 -15.25 -5.07 -20.97
N GLU A 103 -16.41 -5.44 -21.47
CA GLU A 103 -16.64 -5.68 -22.90
C GLU A 103 -16.45 -4.44 -23.76
N ALA A 104 -16.68 -3.26 -23.16
CA ALA A 104 -16.61 -1.98 -23.83
C ALA A 104 -15.18 -1.49 -24.14
N TYR A 105 -14.16 -2.11 -23.59
CA TYR A 105 -12.77 -1.66 -23.69
C TYR A 105 -11.96 -2.50 -24.68
N ASP A 106 -10.96 -1.85 -25.32
CA ASP A 106 -10.03 -2.48 -26.24
C ASP A 106 -8.80 -3.06 -25.50
N ALA A 107 -8.47 -2.47 -24.33
CA ALA A 107 -7.30 -2.84 -23.52
C ALA A 107 -7.51 -2.48 -22.05
N PHE A 108 -6.73 -3.14 -21.20
CA PHE A 108 -6.75 -2.96 -19.76
C PHE A 108 -5.36 -2.60 -19.25
N ASN A 109 -5.27 -1.58 -18.38
CA ASN A 109 -4.05 -1.24 -17.69
C ASN A 109 -4.30 -1.27 -16.18
N ILE A 110 -3.63 -2.19 -15.50
CA ILE A 110 -3.83 -2.46 -14.07
C ILE A 110 -2.64 -1.93 -13.30
N HIS A 111 -2.89 -0.94 -12.45
CA HIS A 111 -1.90 -0.31 -11.60
C HIS A 111 -1.89 -0.93 -10.18
N TRP A 112 -1.84 -0.10 -9.16
CA TRP A 112 -1.86 -0.56 -7.78
C TRP A 112 -3.29 -0.93 -7.35
N VAL A 113 -3.60 -2.22 -7.21
CA VAL A 113 -4.96 -2.75 -6.99
C VAL A 113 -5.09 -3.58 -5.72
N SER A 114 -4.21 -3.37 -4.74
CA SER A 114 -4.33 -4.03 -3.42
C SER A 114 -5.68 -3.71 -2.77
N HIS A 115 -6.35 -4.73 -2.24
CA HIS A 115 -7.70 -4.66 -1.68
C HIS A 115 -8.82 -4.34 -2.70
N PHE A 116 -8.49 -4.28 -3.98
CA PHE A 116 -9.44 -4.01 -5.06
C PHE A 116 -9.61 -5.22 -5.99
N LEU A 117 -8.58 -5.61 -6.72
CA LEU A 117 -8.62 -6.78 -7.58
C LEU A 117 -7.83 -7.94 -6.97
N SER A 118 -8.42 -9.12 -7.00
CA SER A 118 -7.71 -10.35 -6.65
C SER A 118 -6.87 -10.86 -7.82
N ILE A 119 -5.97 -11.80 -7.54
CA ILE A 119 -5.21 -12.52 -8.57
C ILE A 119 -6.15 -13.15 -9.60
N HIS A 120 -7.24 -13.77 -9.13
CA HIS A 120 -8.24 -14.39 -10.01
C HIS A 120 -9.05 -13.37 -10.80
N GLY A 121 -9.44 -12.23 -10.19
CA GLY A 121 -10.11 -11.16 -10.91
C GLY A 121 -9.27 -10.58 -12.05
N ILE A 122 -7.94 -10.48 -11.87
CA ILE A 122 -7.02 -10.10 -12.94
C ILE A 122 -6.95 -11.18 -14.03
N ALA A 123 -6.92 -12.46 -13.64
CA ALA A 123 -6.94 -13.57 -14.59
C ALA A 123 -8.26 -13.64 -15.38
N GLU A 124 -9.41 -13.34 -14.76
CA GLU A 124 -10.70 -13.22 -15.45
C GLU A 124 -10.66 -12.08 -16.49
N ILE A 125 -10.06 -10.93 -16.16
CA ILE A 125 -9.85 -9.85 -17.14
C ILE A 125 -8.95 -10.33 -18.29
N ALA A 126 -7.88 -11.06 -18.00
CA ALA A 126 -6.98 -11.61 -19.02
C ALA A 126 -7.70 -12.64 -19.92
N ALA A 127 -8.60 -13.44 -19.36
CA ALA A 127 -9.39 -14.42 -20.10
C ALA A 127 -10.30 -13.82 -21.20
N LEU A 128 -10.56 -12.50 -21.16
CA LEU A 128 -11.25 -11.80 -22.26
C LEU A 128 -10.43 -11.72 -23.56
N GLY A 129 -9.17 -12.14 -23.53
CA GLY A 129 -8.28 -12.20 -24.69
C GLY A 129 -7.82 -10.84 -25.22
N LYS A 130 -8.13 -9.75 -24.52
CA LYS A 130 -7.70 -8.37 -24.84
C LYS A 130 -6.37 -8.06 -24.17
N PRO A 131 -5.57 -7.09 -24.66
CA PRO A 131 -4.33 -6.67 -24.03
C PRO A 131 -4.51 -6.27 -22.58
N VAL A 132 -3.70 -6.83 -21.69
CA VAL A 132 -3.63 -6.51 -20.26
C VAL A 132 -2.22 -6.08 -19.92
N VAL A 133 -2.07 -4.85 -19.47
CA VAL A 133 -0.81 -4.31 -18.97
C VAL A 133 -0.86 -4.25 -17.45
N LEU A 134 0.08 -4.90 -16.77
CA LEU A 134 0.30 -4.76 -15.33
C LEU A 134 1.39 -3.73 -15.11
N THR A 135 1.02 -2.51 -14.72
CA THR A 135 1.98 -1.44 -14.43
C THR A 135 2.54 -1.60 -13.02
N LEU A 136 3.82 -1.92 -12.92
CA LEU A 136 4.51 -2.23 -11.68
C LEU A 136 4.94 -0.95 -10.96
N HIS A 137 4.23 -0.57 -9.90
CA HIS A 137 4.67 0.51 -9.02
C HIS A 137 5.62 0.02 -7.93
N ASP A 138 5.49 -1.25 -7.59
CA ASP A 138 6.25 -1.99 -6.58
C ASP A 138 6.35 -3.47 -6.98
N MET A 139 6.76 -4.32 -6.06
CA MET A 139 7.02 -5.74 -6.33
C MET A 139 5.78 -6.63 -6.17
N ASN A 140 4.63 -6.10 -5.76
CA ASN A 140 3.50 -6.92 -5.34
C ASN A 140 3.01 -7.88 -6.44
N PHE A 141 2.93 -7.46 -7.72
CA PHE A 141 2.44 -8.31 -8.81
C PHE A 141 3.27 -9.58 -9.04
N PHE A 142 4.52 -9.61 -8.60
CA PHE A 142 5.40 -10.76 -8.84
C PHE A 142 6.03 -11.36 -7.58
N THR A 143 5.51 -11.01 -6.41
CA THR A 143 5.93 -11.58 -5.11
C THR A 143 4.81 -12.37 -4.47
N GLY A 144 5.11 -13.01 -3.34
CA GLY A 144 4.13 -13.71 -2.51
C GLY A 144 3.21 -12.79 -1.68
N GLY A 145 3.23 -11.47 -1.93
CA GLY A 145 2.37 -10.50 -1.25
C GLY A 145 3.10 -9.25 -0.73
N CYS A 146 4.43 -9.24 -0.63
CA CYS A 146 5.17 -8.05 -0.23
C CYS A 146 5.20 -7.01 -1.36
N HIS A 147 5.06 -5.72 -0.99
CA HIS A 147 5.18 -4.60 -1.92
C HIS A 147 6.65 -4.21 -2.15
N TYR A 148 7.48 -4.42 -1.15
CA TYR A 148 8.94 -4.33 -1.23
C TYR A 148 9.55 -5.50 -0.47
N SER A 149 10.64 -6.04 -1.00
CA SER A 149 11.18 -7.32 -0.53
C SER A 149 12.04 -7.19 0.74
N ALA A 150 12.48 -5.98 1.10
CA ALA A 150 13.44 -5.73 2.16
C ALA A 150 14.72 -6.60 2.01
N GLY A 151 15.21 -6.71 0.76
CA GLY A 151 16.39 -7.48 0.40
C GLY A 151 16.16 -8.99 0.20
N CYS A 152 14.95 -9.50 0.46
CA CYS A 152 14.62 -10.89 0.20
C CYS A 152 14.53 -11.18 -1.30
N ARG A 153 15.09 -12.30 -1.75
CA ARG A 153 15.01 -12.78 -3.14
C ARG A 153 14.08 -13.98 -3.32
N GLY A 154 13.22 -14.26 -2.34
CA GLY A 154 12.29 -15.38 -2.39
C GLY A 154 11.39 -15.39 -3.62
N TYR A 155 11.10 -14.23 -4.22
CA TYR A 155 10.32 -14.11 -5.46
C TYR A 155 10.98 -14.79 -6.67
N ALA A 156 12.31 -14.86 -6.71
CA ALA A 156 13.05 -15.56 -7.75
C ALA A 156 13.06 -17.09 -7.54
N ALA A 157 12.71 -17.55 -6.33
CA ALA A 157 12.57 -18.95 -5.98
C ALA A 157 11.08 -19.32 -5.81
N ASP A 158 10.59 -19.49 -4.61
CA ASP A 158 9.22 -19.92 -4.33
C ASP A 158 8.50 -19.16 -3.20
N CYS A 159 9.12 -18.13 -2.65
CA CYS A 159 8.63 -17.34 -1.51
C CYS A 159 8.34 -18.16 -0.23
N ARG A 160 8.95 -19.34 -0.07
CA ARG A 160 8.90 -20.06 1.21
C ARG A 160 9.69 -19.32 2.27
N ASP A 161 9.41 -19.62 3.54
CA ASP A 161 10.11 -19.05 4.68
C ASP A 161 10.21 -17.51 4.61
N CYS A 162 9.08 -16.87 4.32
CA CYS A 162 9.02 -15.43 4.09
C CYS A 162 9.51 -14.64 5.33
N PRO A 163 10.58 -13.83 5.23
CA PRO A 163 11.10 -13.11 6.38
C PRO A 163 10.14 -12.02 6.90
N GLN A 164 9.16 -11.61 6.10
CA GLN A 164 8.16 -10.63 6.51
C GLN A 164 6.95 -11.23 7.26
N LEU A 165 6.84 -12.56 7.30
CA LEU A 165 5.82 -13.28 8.08
C LEU A 165 6.49 -14.25 9.06
N ARG A 166 5.88 -14.43 10.23
CA ARG A 166 6.28 -15.39 11.25
C ARG A 166 5.19 -16.43 11.41
N ASP A 167 5.60 -17.67 11.70
CA ASP A 167 4.66 -18.77 12.00
C ASP A 167 3.56 -18.90 10.94
N ASP A 168 3.96 -19.01 9.67
CA ASP A 168 3.05 -19.13 8.52
C ASP A 168 2.78 -20.59 8.13
N PRO A 169 1.84 -21.29 8.81
CA PRO A 169 1.55 -22.70 8.54
C PRO A 169 0.85 -22.93 7.20
N LEU A 170 0.39 -21.87 6.52
CA LEU A 170 -0.25 -21.98 5.22
C LEU A 170 0.73 -21.79 4.07
N GLU A 171 2.00 -21.50 4.35
CA GLU A 171 2.99 -21.12 3.33
C GLU A 171 2.39 -20.09 2.34
N LEU A 172 1.67 -19.10 2.89
CA LEU A 172 0.85 -18.19 2.13
C LEU A 172 1.59 -17.49 0.99
N PRO A 173 2.80 -16.92 1.20
CA PRO A 173 3.55 -16.28 0.12
C PRO A 173 3.91 -17.24 -1.00
N ALA A 174 4.25 -18.47 -0.68
CA ALA A 174 4.55 -19.50 -1.68
C ALA A 174 3.32 -19.88 -2.51
N ALA A 175 2.17 -20.03 -1.87
CA ALA A 175 0.90 -20.28 -2.55
C ALA A 175 0.52 -19.14 -3.49
N VAL A 176 0.61 -17.90 -3.02
CA VAL A 176 0.33 -16.68 -3.79
C VAL A 176 1.24 -16.58 -5.02
N LEU A 177 2.55 -16.80 -4.86
CA LEU A 177 3.49 -16.74 -5.98
C LEU A 177 3.19 -17.83 -7.03
N ARG A 178 2.88 -19.05 -6.61
CA ARG A 178 2.47 -20.15 -7.52
C ARG A 178 1.23 -19.75 -8.34
N TRP A 179 0.22 -19.13 -7.72
CA TRP A 179 -0.97 -18.69 -8.45
C TRP A 179 -0.65 -17.57 -9.44
N LYS A 180 0.15 -16.58 -9.07
CA LYS A 180 0.59 -15.51 -9.97
C LYS A 180 1.34 -16.08 -11.18
N ARG A 181 2.27 -17.01 -10.97
CA ARG A 181 3.01 -17.69 -12.05
C ARG A 181 2.08 -18.42 -13.02
N ARG A 182 1.02 -19.05 -12.49
CA ARG A 182 0.04 -19.77 -13.33
C ARG A 182 -0.90 -18.83 -14.07
N LEU A 183 -1.34 -17.75 -13.43
CA LEU A 183 -2.45 -16.92 -13.91
C LEU A 183 -2.01 -15.68 -14.71
N TYR A 184 -0.75 -15.25 -14.56
CA TYR A 184 -0.24 -14.06 -15.28
C TYR A 184 0.70 -14.42 -16.46
N ALA A 185 0.92 -15.69 -16.72
CA ALA A 185 1.74 -16.15 -17.85
C ALA A 185 1.00 -16.12 -19.20
N GLU A 186 -0.20 -15.55 -19.25
CA GLU A 186 -1.03 -15.48 -20.45
C GLU A 186 -0.38 -14.63 -21.56
N PRO A 187 -0.53 -15.00 -22.85
CA PRO A 187 0.11 -14.30 -23.96
C PRO A 187 -0.28 -12.82 -24.09
N ASN A 188 -1.49 -12.47 -23.67
CA ASN A 188 -2.03 -11.11 -23.71
C ASN A 188 -1.75 -10.30 -22.41
N VAL A 189 -0.96 -10.85 -21.47
CA VAL A 189 -0.53 -10.15 -20.26
C VAL A 189 0.92 -9.72 -20.40
N THR A 190 1.19 -8.44 -20.15
CA THR A 190 2.53 -7.86 -20.14
C THR A 190 2.71 -6.97 -18.91
N ALA A 191 3.86 -7.10 -18.24
CA ALA A 191 4.24 -6.20 -17.16
C ALA A 191 5.01 -4.99 -17.72
N VAL A 192 4.70 -3.80 -17.21
CA VAL A 192 5.49 -2.59 -17.44
C VAL A 192 6.15 -2.17 -16.15
N ALA A 193 7.47 -2.19 -16.13
CA ALA A 193 8.27 -1.73 -15.00
C ALA A 193 8.83 -0.32 -15.30
N PRO A 194 8.82 0.63 -14.35
CA PRO A 194 9.37 1.97 -14.57
C PRO A 194 10.91 2.00 -14.54
N THR A 195 11.56 0.95 -14.09
CA THR A 195 13.02 0.85 -14.02
C THR A 195 13.53 -0.51 -14.50
N ARG A 196 14.78 -0.53 -14.94
CA ARG A 196 15.45 -1.78 -15.30
C ARG A 196 15.60 -2.71 -14.10
N TRP A 197 15.86 -2.14 -12.92
CA TRP A 197 15.92 -2.90 -11.66
C TRP A 197 14.62 -3.67 -11.41
N LEU A 198 13.47 -2.98 -11.40
CA LEU A 198 12.19 -3.65 -11.13
C LEU A 198 11.82 -4.63 -12.25
N GLY A 199 12.12 -4.28 -13.52
CA GLY A 199 11.93 -5.16 -14.67
C GLY A 199 12.75 -6.43 -14.55
N GLY A 200 14.01 -6.34 -14.10
CA GLY A 200 14.87 -7.50 -13.82
C GLY A 200 14.30 -8.38 -12.72
N CYS A 201 13.88 -7.80 -11.59
CA CYS A 201 13.22 -8.54 -10.51
C CYS A 201 11.94 -9.25 -10.97
N ALA A 202 11.13 -8.58 -11.79
CA ALA A 202 9.90 -9.15 -12.34
C ALA A 202 10.20 -10.32 -13.29
N ALA A 203 11.20 -10.19 -14.15
CA ALA A 203 11.64 -11.27 -15.05
C ALA A 203 12.19 -12.48 -14.27
N GLU A 204 13.02 -12.24 -13.27
CA GLU A 204 13.58 -13.30 -12.40
C GLU A 204 12.48 -14.07 -11.62
N SER A 205 11.35 -13.44 -11.36
CA SER A 205 10.26 -14.07 -10.60
C SER A 205 9.60 -15.25 -11.33
N GLY A 206 9.73 -15.31 -12.67
CA GLY A 206 9.05 -16.31 -13.51
C GLY A 206 7.51 -16.19 -13.50
N VAL A 207 6.97 -15.05 -13.06
CA VAL A 207 5.52 -14.80 -13.08
C VAL A 207 5.04 -14.46 -14.48
N PHE A 208 5.84 -13.72 -15.23
CA PHE A 208 5.54 -13.33 -16.61
C PHE A 208 6.26 -14.25 -17.59
N ARG A 209 5.65 -14.48 -18.75
CA ARG A 209 6.30 -15.23 -19.82
C ARG A 209 7.62 -14.57 -20.24
N GLU A 210 8.48 -15.30 -20.90
CA GLU A 210 9.70 -14.74 -21.50
C GLU A 210 9.35 -13.59 -22.44
N GLY A 211 10.04 -12.45 -22.30
CA GLY A 211 9.73 -11.21 -23.03
C GLY A 211 8.44 -10.50 -22.57
N GLY A 212 7.74 -11.01 -21.53
CA GLY A 212 6.52 -10.41 -20.98
C GLY A 212 6.75 -9.24 -20.02
N VAL A 213 7.98 -8.70 -19.94
CA VAL A 213 8.30 -7.52 -19.12
C VAL A 213 8.93 -6.44 -20.00
N THR A 214 8.37 -5.24 -19.96
CA THR A 214 8.85 -4.06 -20.72
C THR A 214 9.19 -2.94 -19.74
N VAL A 215 10.23 -2.16 -20.04
CA VAL A 215 10.61 -1.01 -19.22
C VAL A 215 10.07 0.28 -19.86
N ILE A 216 9.15 0.95 -19.15
CA ILE A 216 8.63 2.27 -19.52
C ILE A 216 8.64 3.13 -18.26
N PRO A 217 9.54 4.12 -18.15
CA PRO A 217 9.65 4.96 -16.96
C PRO A 217 8.38 5.74 -16.66
N ASN A 218 8.17 6.07 -15.37
CA ASN A 218 7.19 7.06 -14.99
C ASN A 218 7.56 8.41 -15.61
N SER A 219 6.54 9.24 -15.80
CA SER A 219 6.69 10.57 -16.38
C SER A 219 6.31 11.67 -15.40
N ILE A 220 6.60 12.91 -15.78
CA ILE A 220 6.33 14.10 -14.98
C ILE A 220 5.89 15.28 -15.86
N GLU A 221 5.10 16.18 -15.28
CA GLU A 221 4.68 17.47 -15.85
C GLU A 221 5.88 18.42 -15.87
N THR A 222 6.62 18.46 -16.98
CA THR A 222 7.80 19.32 -17.16
C THR A 222 7.47 20.81 -17.34
N ASP A 223 6.21 21.14 -17.51
CA ASP A 223 5.64 22.48 -17.56
C ASP A 223 5.15 22.99 -16.19
N VAL A 224 4.90 22.12 -15.24
CA VAL A 224 4.51 22.42 -13.86
C VAL A 224 5.72 22.41 -12.94
N PHE A 225 6.48 21.31 -12.97
CA PHE A 225 7.73 21.16 -12.23
C PHE A 225 8.86 21.77 -13.04
N VAL A 226 9.14 23.04 -12.80
CA VAL A 226 10.15 23.83 -13.52
C VAL A 226 11.15 24.45 -12.56
N PRO A 227 12.39 24.68 -13.00
CA PRO A 227 13.33 25.46 -12.22
C PRO A 227 12.77 26.87 -11.96
N GLY A 228 12.71 27.26 -10.71
CA GLY A 228 12.28 28.60 -10.28
C GLY A 228 13.44 29.47 -9.82
N ALA A 229 13.18 30.78 -9.67
CA ALA A 229 14.07 31.68 -8.98
C ALA A 229 14.15 31.25 -7.50
N LYS A 230 15.27 30.65 -7.08
CA LYS A 230 15.47 30.04 -5.76
C LYS A 230 15.15 31.01 -4.62
N ASP A 231 15.57 32.27 -4.74
CA ASP A 231 15.33 33.29 -3.72
C ASP A 231 13.84 33.61 -3.57
N ALA A 232 13.11 33.70 -4.69
CA ALA A 232 11.68 33.90 -4.67
C ALA A 232 10.93 32.68 -4.09
N ALA A 233 11.39 31.47 -4.43
CA ALA A 233 10.82 30.24 -3.89
C ALA A 233 11.05 30.13 -2.38
N LYS A 234 12.24 30.48 -1.86
CA LYS A 234 12.53 30.55 -0.42
C LYS A 234 11.63 31.56 0.28
N ALA A 235 11.51 32.77 -0.27
CA ALA A 235 10.64 33.79 0.28
C ALA A 235 9.15 33.34 0.32
N ALA A 236 8.68 32.63 -0.71
CA ALA A 236 7.31 32.12 -0.78
C ALA A 236 6.97 31.08 0.31
N ILE A 237 7.98 30.39 0.83
CA ILE A 237 7.82 29.47 1.96
C ILE A 237 8.29 30.09 3.31
N GLY A 238 8.52 31.39 3.35
CA GLY A 238 8.85 32.12 4.58
C GLY A 238 10.31 32.00 5.02
N LEU A 239 11.26 31.78 4.10
CA LEU A 239 12.68 31.69 4.38
C LEU A 239 13.46 32.84 3.75
N ASP A 240 14.54 33.28 4.41
CA ASP A 240 15.49 34.21 3.83
C ASP A 240 16.23 33.59 2.64
N PRO A 241 16.50 34.36 1.56
CA PRO A 241 17.20 33.84 0.38
C PRO A 241 18.59 33.27 0.66
N GLY A 242 19.32 33.83 1.62
CA GLY A 242 20.67 33.39 1.99
C GLY A 242 20.74 32.06 2.76
N VAL A 243 19.61 31.56 3.26
CA VAL A 243 19.56 30.31 4.04
C VAL A 243 19.82 29.11 3.12
N LYS A 244 20.76 28.26 3.51
CA LYS A 244 20.97 26.96 2.85
C LYS A 244 19.86 25.99 3.21
N THR A 245 19.34 25.27 2.22
CA THR A 245 18.18 24.41 2.40
C THR A 245 18.45 22.99 1.89
N LEU A 246 18.17 22.03 2.73
CA LEU A 246 18.16 20.61 2.42
C LEU A 246 16.71 20.13 2.52
N LEU A 247 16.17 19.59 1.45
CA LEU A 247 14.79 19.10 1.38
C LEU A 247 14.75 17.58 1.50
N PHE A 248 13.83 17.11 2.28
CA PHE A 248 13.47 15.71 2.41
C PHE A 248 11.96 15.58 2.47
N GLY A 249 11.41 14.50 1.93
CA GLY A 249 9.98 14.24 2.07
C GLY A 249 9.49 13.06 1.24
N ALA A 250 8.39 12.49 1.71
CA ALA A 250 7.60 11.48 1.03
C ALA A 250 6.14 11.60 1.48
N TYR A 251 5.21 10.98 0.76
CA TYR A 251 3.79 10.97 1.16
C TYR A 251 3.60 10.38 2.56
N ASN A 252 4.25 9.26 2.85
CA ASN A 252 4.27 8.65 4.19
C ASN A 252 5.73 8.48 4.65
N ASN A 253 6.08 9.24 5.65
CA ASN A 253 7.42 9.24 6.20
C ASN A 253 7.65 8.11 7.24
N ASP A 254 6.61 7.43 7.71
CA ASP A 254 6.72 6.34 8.70
C ASP A 254 7.19 5.01 8.09
N GLU A 255 7.32 4.93 6.76
CA GLU A 255 7.82 3.73 6.13
C GLU A 255 9.33 3.56 6.33
N HIS A 256 9.72 2.49 7.02
CA HIS A 256 11.13 2.16 7.31
C HIS A 256 12.02 2.18 6.06
N ARG A 257 11.48 1.75 4.90
CA ARG A 257 12.21 1.79 3.63
C ARG A 257 12.58 3.21 3.17
N LYS A 258 11.95 4.27 3.68
CA LYS A 258 12.27 5.66 3.34
C LYS A 258 13.51 6.20 4.07
N GLY A 259 14.01 5.47 5.08
CA GLY A 259 15.32 5.70 5.65
C GLY A 259 15.44 6.97 6.51
N PHE A 260 14.42 7.27 7.29
CA PHE A 260 14.41 8.43 8.19
C PHE A 260 15.56 8.46 9.19
N ASP A 261 15.85 7.30 9.75
CA ASP A 261 16.95 7.10 10.66
C ASP A 261 18.32 7.40 9.99
N HIS A 262 18.47 7.03 8.72
CA HIS A 262 19.65 7.43 7.94
C HIS A 262 19.73 8.95 7.75
N LEU A 263 18.61 9.63 7.54
CA LEU A 263 18.62 11.10 7.46
C LEU A 263 19.14 11.73 8.76
N ALA A 264 18.68 11.24 9.91
CA ALA A 264 19.14 11.72 11.21
C ALA A 264 20.66 11.52 11.39
N GLU A 265 21.18 10.37 10.92
CA GLU A 265 22.62 10.11 10.92
C GLU A 265 23.39 11.03 9.96
N VAL A 266 22.87 11.25 8.75
CA VAL A 266 23.45 12.18 7.76
C VAL A 266 23.58 13.58 8.38
N LEU A 267 22.52 14.09 8.99
CA LEU A 267 22.53 15.40 9.65
C LEU A 267 23.56 15.46 10.78
N ARG A 268 23.69 14.39 11.55
CA ARG A 268 24.71 14.29 12.60
C ARG A 268 26.14 14.31 12.03
N HIS A 269 26.39 13.58 10.93
CA HIS A 269 27.71 13.57 10.27
C HIS A 269 28.06 14.92 9.63
N MET A 270 27.08 15.65 9.07
CA MET A 270 27.33 16.98 8.51
C MET A 270 27.90 17.98 9.51
N ARG A 271 27.63 17.83 10.81
CA ARG A 271 28.14 18.69 11.88
C ARG A 271 29.70 18.60 12.05
N ALA A 272 30.32 17.56 11.53
CA ALA A 272 31.77 17.44 11.53
C ALA A 272 32.46 18.48 10.62
N ASP A 273 31.76 19.09 9.65
CA ASP A 273 32.28 20.19 8.87
C ASP A 273 32.05 21.52 9.58
N ALA A 274 33.13 22.21 9.94
CA ALA A 274 33.09 23.45 10.70
C ALA A 274 32.28 24.57 10.00
N ARG A 275 32.20 24.55 8.65
CA ARG A 275 31.42 25.53 7.86
C ARG A 275 29.94 25.27 8.00
N ILE A 276 29.52 24.00 7.97
CA ILE A 276 28.15 23.61 8.22
C ILE A 276 27.73 23.91 9.66
N GLU A 277 28.61 23.63 10.63
CA GLU A 277 28.34 23.93 12.03
C GLU A 277 28.21 25.44 12.28
N ALA A 278 29.03 26.28 11.60
CA ALA A 278 28.90 27.73 11.64
C ALA A 278 27.55 28.21 11.02
N LEU A 279 27.12 27.63 9.88
CA LEU A 279 25.82 27.91 9.28
C LEU A 279 24.67 27.48 10.22
N ARG A 280 24.77 26.34 10.87
CA ARG A 280 23.77 25.87 11.84
C ARG A 280 23.68 26.84 13.03
N GLY A 281 24.82 27.23 13.61
CA GLY A 281 24.87 28.13 14.75
C GLY A 281 24.38 29.56 14.45
N SER A 282 24.57 30.06 13.23
CA SER A 282 24.04 31.35 12.78
C SER A 282 22.59 31.32 12.25
N GLY A 283 21.96 30.16 12.18
CA GLY A 283 20.67 30.01 11.57
C GLY A 283 20.65 30.01 10.04
N GLY A 284 21.84 29.93 9.41
CA GLY A 284 22.02 29.96 7.94
C GLY A 284 21.73 28.65 7.21
N ILE A 285 21.20 27.62 7.88
CA ILE A 285 20.77 26.36 7.28
C ILE A 285 19.42 25.89 7.83
N ARG A 286 18.59 25.27 7.00
CA ARG A 286 17.30 24.69 7.35
C ARG A 286 17.12 23.33 6.69
N VAL A 287 16.48 22.40 7.41
CA VAL A 287 15.95 21.18 6.86
C VAL A 287 14.47 21.42 6.51
N LEU A 288 14.13 21.33 5.24
CA LEU A 288 12.75 21.38 4.76
C LEU A 288 12.20 19.96 4.81
N ALA A 289 11.00 19.79 5.36
CA ALA A 289 10.32 18.51 5.40
C ALA A 289 8.90 18.65 4.87
N PHE A 290 8.43 17.67 4.09
CA PHE A 290 7.02 17.56 3.71
C PHE A 290 6.53 16.11 3.81
N GLY A 291 5.22 15.92 4.01
CA GLY A 291 4.58 14.62 4.10
C GLY A 291 3.56 14.54 5.23
N ARG A 292 2.97 13.34 5.41
CA ARG A 292 1.93 13.11 6.43
C ARG A 292 2.43 13.18 7.87
N SER A 293 3.67 12.81 8.08
CA SER A 293 4.32 12.85 9.39
C SER A 293 5.68 13.50 9.21
N THR A 294 5.97 14.48 10.07
CA THR A 294 7.31 15.01 10.17
C THR A 294 8.08 14.12 11.14
N PRO A 295 9.22 13.57 10.75
CA PRO A 295 10.00 12.76 11.64
C PRO A 295 10.50 13.57 12.83
N ASP A 296 10.66 12.91 13.95
CA ASP A 296 11.39 13.47 15.08
C ASP A 296 12.88 13.57 14.74
N LEU A 297 13.27 14.68 14.13
CA LEU A 297 14.66 15.06 13.88
C LEU A 297 15.23 15.95 14.98
N ALA A 298 14.54 16.09 16.10
CA ALA A 298 14.97 16.97 17.20
C ALA A 298 16.39 16.62 17.70
N ALA A 299 16.73 15.32 17.69
CA ALA A 299 18.07 14.86 18.04
C ALA A 299 19.19 15.29 17.05
N SER A 300 18.85 15.80 15.87
CA SER A 300 19.82 16.29 14.89
C SER A 300 20.30 17.72 15.15
N ASP A 301 19.61 18.46 16.02
CA ASP A 301 19.84 19.88 16.34
C ASP A 301 19.77 20.83 15.12
N TYR A 302 19.20 20.38 13.99
CA TYR A 302 18.94 21.25 12.85
C TYR A 302 17.55 21.86 12.96
N PRO A 303 17.39 23.17 12.65
CA PRO A 303 16.07 23.76 12.59
C PRO A 303 15.28 23.20 11.41
N ILE A 304 14.15 22.60 11.72
CA ILE A 304 13.25 22.00 10.73
C ILE A 304 12.19 23.02 10.34
N HIS A 305 11.96 23.16 9.04
CA HIS A 305 10.83 23.88 8.47
C HIS A 305 9.86 22.88 7.88
N ASP A 306 8.79 22.58 8.65
CA ASP A 306 7.78 21.62 8.27
C ASP A 306 6.75 22.27 7.32
N LEU A 307 6.68 21.75 6.10
CA LEU A 307 5.74 22.19 5.08
C LEU A 307 4.42 21.42 5.12
N GLY A 308 4.34 20.37 5.97
CA GLY A 308 3.19 19.49 6.07
C GLY A 308 2.93 18.66 4.81
N LEU A 309 1.72 18.12 4.71
CA LEU A 309 1.29 17.44 3.49
C LEU A 309 0.97 18.48 2.41
N ILE A 310 1.60 18.34 1.24
CA ILE A 310 1.39 19.23 0.09
C ILE A 310 0.64 18.45 -1.00
N ASP A 311 -0.61 18.82 -1.25
CA ASP A 311 -1.47 18.22 -2.28
C ASP A 311 -1.50 19.05 -3.59
N ASP A 312 -0.99 20.26 -3.56
CA ASP A 312 -0.92 21.20 -4.69
C ASP A 312 0.43 21.13 -5.39
N ASP A 313 0.43 20.86 -6.70
CA ASP A 313 1.64 20.64 -7.48
C ASP A 313 2.48 21.94 -7.62
N ILE A 314 1.87 23.12 -7.65
CA ILE A 314 2.59 24.41 -7.73
C ILE A 314 3.31 24.68 -6.40
N ARG A 315 2.63 24.44 -5.27
CA ARG A 315 3.27 24.56 -3.95
C ARG A 315 4.39 23.54 -3.77
N LEU A 316 4.19 22.31 -4.28
CA LEU A 316 5.23 21.26 -4.23
C LEU A 316 6.44 21.63 -5.11
N ALA A 317 6.22 22.12 -6.32
CA ALA A 317 7.28 22.65 -7.19
C ALA A 317 8.02 23.83 -6.53
N THR A 318 7.31 24.71 -5.82
CA THR A 318 7.91 25.81 -5.05
C THR A 318 8.82 25.28 -3.93
N ALA A 319 8.39 24.23 -3.21
CA ALA A 319 9.20 23.60 -2.18
C ALA A 319 10.50 22.98 -2.74
N TYR A 320 10.41 22.30 -3.90
CA TYR A 320 11.60 21.81 -4.59
C TYR A 320 12.50 22.95 -5.07
N ALA A 321 11.96 23.97 -5.71
CA ALA A 321 12.73 25.12 -6.21
C ALA A 321 13.43 25.89 -5.07
N ALA A 322 12.86 25.92 -3.86
CA ALA A 322 13.45 26.51 -2.67
C ALA A 322 14.63 25.70 -2.11
N ALA A 323 14.75 24.43 -2.48
CA ALA A 323 15.77 23.54 -1.94
C ALA A 323 17.10 23.66 -2.69
N ASP A 324 18.22 23.65 -1.95
CA ASP A 324 19.56 23.62 -2.55
C ASP A 324 19.98 22.17 -2.90
N VAL A 325 19.48 21.20 -2.14
CA VAL A 325 19.69 19.76 -2.36
C VAL A 325 18.47 18.96 -1.90
N PHE A 326 18.13 17.91 -2.62
CA PHE A 326 17.12 16.94 -2.23
C PHE A 326 17.79 15.67 -1.71
N VAL A 327 17.46 15.22 -0.51
CA VAL A 327 18.05 14.02 0.10
C VAL A 327 17.06 12.88 0.07
N LEU A 328 17.46 11.75 -0.50
CA LEU A 328 16.66 10.55 -0.64
C LEU A 328 17.37 9.35 0.02
N PRO A 329 17.25 9.18 1.34
CA PRO A 329 17.97 8.17 2.09
C PRO A 329 17.25 6.80 2.10
N SER A 330 16.47 6.52 1.05
CA SER A 330 15.67 5.29 0.95
C SER A 330 16.53 4.03 0.99
N ARG A 331 16.07 3.01 1.72
CA ARG A 331 16.65 1.66 1.74
C ARG A 331 16.23 0.83 0.55
N GLU A 332 15.06 1.07 0.02
CA GLU A 332 14.52 0.39 -1.15
C GLU A 332 13.46 1.28 -1.80
N ASP A 333 13.66 1.59 -3.06
CA ASP A 333 12.69 2.34 -3.85
C ASP A 333 12.80 1.95 -5.33
N ASN A 334 11.71 2.14 -6.06
CA ASN A 334 11.67 1.85 -7.49
C ASN A 334 12.06 3.12 -8.28
N GLN A 335 11.09 3.90 -8.71
CA GLN A 335 11.29 5.22 -9.30
C GLN A 335 10.47 6.25 -8.52
N PRO A 336 11.04 6.84 -7.45
CA PRO A 336 10.29 7.77 -6.61
C PRO A 336 9.89 9.03 -7.39
N ASN A 337 8.60 9.37 -7.42
CA ASN A 337 8.13 10.60 -8.07
C ASN A 337 8.80 11.84 -7.48
N VAL A 338 9.00 11.87 -6.16
CA VAL A 338 9.67 13.00 -5.47
C VAL A 338 11.08 13.27 -6.00
N MET A 339 11.77 12.23 -6.49
CA MET A 339 13.08 12.36 -7.14
C MET A 339 12.94 13.02 -8.51
N LEU A 340 11.99 12.54 -9.34
CA LEU A 340 11.73 13.14 -10.66
C LEU A 340 11.28 14.60 -10.52
N GLU A 341 10.45 14.89 -9.54
CA GLU A 341 9.92 16.22 -9.23
C GLU A 341 11.04 17.17 -8.79
N ALA A 342 11.94 16.74 -7.89
CA ALA A 342 13.11 17.50 -7.49
C ALA A 342 14.04 17.81 -8.67
N MET A 343 14.38 16.78 -9.46
CA MET A 343 15.22 16.92 -10.64
C MET A 343 14.60 17.85 -11.70
N ALA A 344 13.29 17.75 -11.92
CA ALA A 344 12.55 18.62 -12.82
C ALA A 344 12.60 20.10 -12.40
N CYS A 345 12.54 20.37 -11.09
CA CYS A 345 12.69 21.71 -10.52
C CYS A 345 14.15 22.21 -10.45
N GLY A 346 15.11 21.45 -10.99
CA GLY A 346 16.52 21.81 -10.93
C GLY A 346 17.12 21.69 -9.52
N THR A 347 16.62 20.75 -8.71
CA THR A 347 17.15 20.47 -7.38
C THR A 347 17.91 19.16 -7.42
N PRO A 348 19.26 19.17 -7.27
CA PRO A 348 20.07 17.97 -7.41
C PRO A 348 19.78 16.98 -6.28
N PRO A 349 19.51 15.69 -6.59
CA PRO A 349 19.30 14.67 -5.59
C PRO A 349 20.61 14.08 -5.08
N VAL A 350 20.63 13.72 -3.78
CA VAL A 350 21.64 12.85 -3.17
C VAL A 350 20.92 11.63 -2.62
N ALA A 351 21.22 10.46 -3.12
CA ALA A 351 20.48 9.24 -2.84
C ALA A 351 21.41 8.05 -2.57
N PHE A 352 20.94 7.04 -1.86
CA PHE A 352 21.58 5.73 -1.86
C PHE A 352 21.35 5.02 -3.19
N GLY A 353 22.36 4.24 -3.64
CA GLY A 353 22.32 3.46 -4.87
C GLY A 353 21.48 2.19 -4.75
N VAL A 354 20.20 2.33 -4.46
CA VAL A 354 19.28 1.22 -4.20
C VAL A 354 18.14 1.17 -5.23
N GLY A 355 17.67 -0.04 -5.48
CA GLY A 355 16.51 -0.24 -6.34
C GLY A 355 16.69 0.36 -7.74
N GLY A 356 15.69 1.09 -8.19
CA GLY A 356 15.70 1.75 -9.52
C GLY A 356 16.27 3.17 -9.52
N ILE A 357 16.75 3.70 -8.40
CA ILE A 357 17.32 5.05 -8.30
C ILE A 357 18.51 5.25 -9.27
N PRO A 358 19.46 4.29 -9.40
CA PRO A 358 20.58 4.41 -10.34
C PRO A 358 20.18 4.36 -11.82
N ASP A 359 18.94 4.00 -12.14
CA ASP A 359 18.43 4.08 -13.52
C ASP A 359 18.12 5.52 -13.95
N THR A 360 17.92 6.43 -12.98
CA THR A 360 17.58 7.83 -13.22
C THR A 360 18.75 8.77 -12.89
N ILE A 361 19.50 8.49 -11.81
CA ILE A 361 20.62 9.32 -11.38
C ILE A 361 21.95 8.75 -11.91
N THR A 362 22.68 9.56 -12.67
CA THR A 362 24.08 9.32 -13.02
C THR A 362 24.97 10.05 -12.02
N ASP A 363 25.71 9.29 -11.19
CA ASP A 363 26.55 9.87 -10.12
C ASP A 363 27.51 10.93 -10.62
N GLY A 364 27.57 12.05 -9.92
CA GLY A 364 28.43 13.19 -10.23
C GLY A 364 27.98 14.05 -11.42
N VAL A 365 26.95 13.64 -12.17
CA VAL A 365 26.43 14.35 -13.35
C VAL A 365 25.12 15.07 -13.00
N ASN A 366 24.04 14.32 -12.77
CA ASN A 366 22.70 14.88 -12.53
C ASN A 366 22.19 14.61 -11.11
N GLY A 367 23.06 14.14 -10.22
CA GLY A 367 22.81 13.85 -8.82
C GLY A 367 24.00 13.12 -8.21
N ARG A 368 23.87 12.69 -6.97
CA ARG A 368 24.87 11.87 -6.27
C ARG A 368 24.23 10.54 -5.86
N VAL A 369 24.96 9.47 -6.16
CA VAL A 369 24.56 8.08 -5.79
C VAL A 369 25.58 7.52 -4.84
N ILE A 370 25.19 7.29 -3.61
CA ILE A 370 26.05 6.76 -2.55
C ILE A 370 25.87 5.25 -2.47
N GLN A 371 26.95 4.51 -2.63
CA GLN A 371 26.91 3.04 -2.58
C GLN A 371 26.76 2.53 -1.15
N GLY A 372 25.98 1.47 -0.98
CA GLY A 372 25.61 0.98 0.34
C GLY A 372 24.76 1.99 1.12
N PHE A 373 24.80 1.88 2.45
CA PHE A 373 24.11 2.81 3.34
C PHE A 373 25.12 3.67 4.13
N ASP A 374 26.15 4.17 3.42
CA ASP A 374 27.17 5.03 4.02
C ASP A 374 26.63 6.44 4.26
N THR A 375 26.10 6.67 5.46
CA THR A 375 25.54 7.95 5.88
C THR A 375 26.60 9.06 5.99
N ALA A 376 27.87 8.72 6.25
CA ALA A 376 28.97 9.69 6.28
C ALA A 376 29.32 10.17 4.85
N ALA A 377 29.40 9.26 3.88
CA ALA A 377 29.58 9.62 2.48
C ALA A 377 28.41 10.45 1.94
N MET A 378 27.16 10.12 2.31
CA MET A 378 25.98 10.91 1.96
C MET A 378 26.06 12.32 2.56
N ALA A 379 26.46 12.46 3.83
CA ALA A 379 26.66 13.74 4.49
C ALA A 379 27.73 14.59 3.79
N ALA A 380 28.84 13.97 3.39
CA ALA A 380 29.90 14.66 2.63
C ALA A 380 29.39 15.18 1.28
N ALA A 381 28.59 14.37 0.54
CA ALA A 381 28.01 14.76 -0.74
C ALA A 381 26.99 15.92 -0.60
N VAL A 382 26.13 15.86 0.43
CA VAL A 382 25.18 16.95 0.75
C VAL A 382 25.95 18.22 1.11
N THR A 383 26.95 18.14 2.00
CA THR A 383 27.79 19.25 2.42
C THR A 383 28.50 19.91 1.22
N GLU A 384 29.04 19.08 0.32
CA GLU A 384 29.69 19.57 -0.90
C GLU A 384 28.72 20.42 -1.75
N LEU A 385 27.49 19.92 -2.02
CA LEU A 385 26.52 20.64 -2.84
C LEU A 385 26.04 21.93 -2.16
N LEU A 386 25.88 21.94 -0.84
CA LEU A 386 25.50 23.14 -0.09
C LEU A 386 26.58 24.22 -0.13
N LEU A 387 27.86 23.85 -0.15
CA LEU A 387 29.00 24.76 -0.04
C LEU A 387 29.66 25.08 -1.40
N ALA A 388 29.34 24.36 -2.47
CA ALA A 388 29.87 24.56 -3.81
C ALA A 388 28.76 24.95 -4.82
N PRO A 389 28.26 26.20 -4.80
CA PRO A 389 27.07 26.60 -5.57
C PRO A 389 27.23 26.43 -7.08
N ALA A 390 28.44 26.61 -7.63
CA ALA A 390 28.69 26.42 -9.06
C ALA A 390 28.52 24.94 -9.48
N ARG A 391 28.99 24.03 -8.63
CA ARG A 391 28.83 22.59 -8.86
C ARG A 391 27.36 22.14 -8.72
N ALA A 392 26.70 22.63 -7.67
CA ALA A 392 25.26 22.37 -7.48
C ALA A 392 24.44 22.87 -8.67
N ALA A 393 24.74 24.08 -9.18
CA ALA A 393 24.04 24.65 -10.34
C ALA A 393 24.30 23.86 -11.64
N ALA A 394 25.52 23.36 -11.86
CA ALA A 394 25.82 22.49 -13.00
C ALA A 394 25.03 21.17 -12.93
N MET A 395 25.04 20.54 -11.76
CA MET A 395 24.29 19.29 -11.52
C MET A 395 22.77 19.50 -11.62
N ALA A 396 22.26 20.63 -11.16
CA ALA A 396 20.85 21.02 -11.28
C ALA A 396 20.39 21.14 -12.73
N ARG A 397 21.22 21.76 -13.60
CA ARG A 397 20.92 21.83 -15.04
C ARG A 397 20.91 20.43 -15.67
N ALA A 398 21.93 19.62 -15.42
CA ALA A 398 21.99 18.26 -15.93
C ALA A 398 20.82 17.38 -15.42
N ALA A 399 20.36 17.60 -14.18
CA ALA A 399 19.19 16.93 -13.63
C ALA A 399 17.92 17.31 -14.43
N ARG A 400 17.73 18.60 -14.70
CA ARG A 400 16.59 19.11 -15.49
C ARG A 400 16.63 18.58 -16.93
N GLU A 401 17.77 18.65 -17.60
CA GLU A 401 17.96 18.15 -18.96
C GLU A 401 17.62 16.66 -19.06
N ALA A 402 18.07 15.82 -18.12
CA ALA A 402 17.76 14.41 -18.08
C ALA A 402 16.24 14.13 -17.94
N ILE A 403 15.53 14.97 -17.17
CA ILE A 403 14.08 14.86 -17.03
C ILE A 403 13.36 15.24 -18.33
N GLU A 404 13.74 16.36 -18.95
CA GLU A 404 13.12 16.83 -20.21
C GLU A 404 13.33 15.85 -21.35
N GLU A 405 14.46 15.19 -21.40
CA GLU A 405 14.79 14.23 -22.44
C GLU A 405 14.07 12.87 -22.25
N SER A 406 14.03 12.35 -21.00
CA SER A 406 13.71 10.94 -20.78
C SER A 406 12.36 10.69 -20.12
N TYR A 407 11.76 11.72 -19.46
CA TYR A 407 10.59 11.53 -18.59
C TYR A 407 9.38 12.45 -18.89
N PRO A 408 9.24 13.07 -20.09
CA PRO A 408 8.04 13.84 -20.37
C PRO A 408 6.80 12.94 -20.49
N LEU A 409 5.65 13.50 -20.16
CA LEU A 409 4.36 12.81 -20.16
C LEU A 409 4.05 12.15 -21.51
N ASP A 410 4.26 12.88 -22.62
CA ASP A 410 3.92 12.39 -23.96
C ASP A 410 4.81 11.24 -24.40
N LEU A 411 6.07 11.20 -23.97
CA LEU A 411 6.98 10.10 -24.27
C LEU A 411 6.53 8.79 -23.60
N GLN A 412 6.09 8.86 -22.35
CA GLN A 412 5.54 7.69 -21.65
C GLN A 412 4.27 7.20 -22.36
N ALA A 413 3.32 8.11 -22.63
CA ALA A 413 2.08 7.76 -23.29
C ALA A 413 2.29 7.15 -24.67
N ALA A 414 3.23 7.68 -25.48
CA ALA A 414 3.59 7.12 -26.78
C ALA A 414 4.14 5.68 -26.66
N ARG A 415 4.96 5.42 -25.65
CA ARG A 415 5.49 4.06 -25.39
C ARG A 415 4.38 3.08 -24.97
N TYR A 416 3.43 3.52 -24.13
CA TYR A 416 2.26 2.69 -23.77
C TYR A 416 1.36 2.44 -24.96
N GLU A 417 1.09 3.45 -25.79
CA GLU A 417 0.33 3.32 -27.03
C GLU A 417 0.96 2.29 -27.97
N ALA A 418 2.26 2.40 -28.23
CA ALA A 418 3.00 1.46 -29.06
C ALA A 418 2.97 0.03 -28.51
N LEU A 419 3.10 -0.12 -27.18
CA LEU A 419 3.01 -1.43 -26.53
C LEU A 419 1.60 -2.04 -26.71
N LEU A 420 0.55 -1.28 -26.45
CA LEU A 420 -0.84 -1.75 -26.60
C LEU A 420 -1.16 -2.13 -28.05
N GLN A 421 -0.66 -1.36 -29.02
CA GLN A 421 -0.80 -1.67 -30.45
C GLN A 421 -0.06 -2.97 -30.81
N ALA A 422 1.17 -3.14 -30.32
CA ALA A 422 1.95 -4.37 -30.53
C ALA A 422 1.28 -5.60 -29.89
N MET A 423 0.57 -5.44 -28.79
CA MET A 423 -0.24 -6.48 -28.14
C MET A 423 -1.56 -6.75 -28.88
N GLY A 424 -1.87 -6.07 -29.96
CA GLY A 424 -3.06 -6.29 -30.79
C GLY A 424 -4.30 -5.53 -30.35
N ALA A 425 -4.17 -4.44 -29.57
CA ALA A 425 -5.28 -3.55 -29.29
C ALA A 425 -5.84 -2.96 -30.58
N LYS A 426 -7.08 -3.30 -30.91
CA LYS A 426 -7.74 -2.81 -32.12
C LYS A 426 -8.20 -1.38 -31.91
N THR A 427 -7.84 -0.49 -32.82
CA THR A 427 -8.41 0.85 -32.91
C THR A 427 -9.78 0.74 -33.56
N ALA A 428 -10.84 0.78 -32.79
CA ALA A 428 -12.19 0.73 -33.32
C ALA A 428 -12.72 2.16 -33.57
N ALA A 429 -12.82 2.51 -34.87
CA ALA A 429 -13.50 3.73 -35.30
C ALA A 429 -15.02 3.73 -35.05
N ALA A 430 -15.58 2.62 -34.57
CA ALA A 430 -17.02 2.42 -34.39
C ALA A 430 -17.53 2.58 -32.94
N THR A 431 -16.69 2.95 -32.00
CA THR A 431 -16.94 2.69 -30.56
C THR A 431 -17.81 3.72 -29.85
N GLU A 432 -18.06 4.87 -30.43
CA GLU A 432 -18.83 5.93 -29.73
C GLU A 432 -20.32 5.57 -29.53
N ARG A 433 -20.90 4.78 -30.43
CA ARG A 433 -22.28 4.30 -30.29
C ARG A 433 -22.42 3.15 -29.28
N VAL A 434 -21.39 2.27 -29.20
CA VAL A 434 -21.35 1.17 -28.24
C VAL A 434 -21.05 1.71 -26.83
N ARG A 435 -20.31 2.80 -26.76
CA ARG A 435 -19.88 3.45 -25.52
C ARG A 435 -21.05 3.82 -24.59
N ARG A 436 -22.12 4.40 -25.12
CA ARG A 436 -23.27 4.81 -24.28
C ARG A 436 -24.17 3.64 -23.86
N GLY A 437 -24.38 2.66 -24.71
CA GLY A 437 -25.35 1.61 -24.42
C GLY A 437 -24.86 0.53 -23.46
N VAL A 438 -23.61 0.05 -23.58
CA VAL A 438 -23.08 -1.05 -22.75
C VAL A 438 -22.57 -0.53 -21.42
N ALA A 439 -21.89 0.62 -21.41
CA ALA A 439 -21.44 1.23 -20.16
C ALA A 439 -22.62 1.69 -19.29
N ASP A 440 -23.66 2.28 -19.89
CA ASP A 440 -24.85 2.72 -19.15
C ASP A 440 -25.65 1.54 -18.57
N ALA A 441 -25.69 0.39 -19.25
CA ALA A 441 -26.35 -0.82 -18.75
C ALA A 441 -25.62 -1.46 -17.54
N ALA A 442 -24.30 -1.25 -17.43
CA ALA A 442 -23.48 -1.75 -16.33
C ALA A 442 -23.39 -0.77 -15.15
N LEU A 443 -23.84 0.48 -15.33
CA LEU A 443 -23.72 1.54 -14.32
C LEU A 443 -24.98 1.64 -13.48
N SER A 444 -24.80 1.70 -12.18
CA SER A 444 -25.83 2.11 -11.22
C SER A 444 -25.72 3.60 -10.94
N HIS A 445 -26.84 4.25 -10.66
CA HIS A 445 -26.89 5.70 -10.40
C HIS A 445 -27.23 5.97 -8.93
N GLY A 446 -26.43 6.78 -8.27
CA GLY A 446 -26.69 7.27 -6.92
C GLY A 446 -27.76 8.36 -6.90
N ARG A 447 -28.38 8.60 -5.74
CA ARG A 447 -29.36 9.69 -5.56
C ARG A 447 -28.74 11.08 -5.75
N ASP A 448 -27.44 11.18 -5.68
CA ASP A 448 -26.62 12.39 -5.89
C ASP A 448 -26.16 12.55 -7.35
N GLY A 449 -26.65 11.71 -8.27
CA GLY A 449 -26.25 11.69 -9.67
C GLY A 449 -24.91 11.01 -9.96
N SER A 450 -24.23 10.44 -8.96
CA SER A 450 -22.98 9.70 -9.17
C SER A 450 -23.23 8.38 -9.91
N CYS A 451 -22.36 8.05 -10.86
CA CYS A 451 -22.34 6.76 -11.55
C CYS A 451 -21.34 5.82 -10.89
N PHE A 452 -21.72 4.56 -10.68
CA PHE A 452 -20.84 3.56 -10.09
C PHE A 452 -21.16 2.15 -10.64
N VAL A 453 -20.19 1.25 -10.50
CA VAL A 453 -20.35 -0.16 -10.82
C VAL A 453 -20.56 -0.94 -9.54
N GLU A 454 -21.60 -1.77 -9.49
CA GLU A 454 -21.81 -2.70 -8.38
C GLU A 454 -21.18 -4.06 -8.70
N ALA A 455 -20.25 -4.50 -7.85
CA ALA A 455 -19.62 -5.79 -7.98
C ALA A 455 -19.60 -6.55 -6.64
N PRO A 456 -19.84 -7.89 -6.65
CA PRO A 456 -19.67 -8.70 -5.46
C PRO A 456 -18.17 -8.87 -5.14
N LEU A 457 -17.86 -9.11 -3.87
CA LEU A 457 -16.56 -9.65 -3.51
C LEU A 457 -16.49 -11.12 -3.92
N SER A 458 -15.36 -11.53 -4.46
CA SER A 458 -15.07 -12.91 -4.83
C SER A 458 -13.94 -13.46 -3.98
N VAL A 459 -14.15 -14.62 -3.38
CA VAL A 459 -13.15 -15.42 -2.71
C VAL A 459 -12.93 -16.68 -3.54
N PRO A 460 -11.72 -16.97 -4.00
CA PRO A 460 -11.44 -18.19 -4.76
C PRO A 460 -11.87 -19.45 -4.03
N VAL A 461 -12.47 -20.39 -4.74
CA VAL A 461 -13.01 -21.65 -4.17
C VAL A 461 -11.94 -22.42 -3.40
N ASP A 462 -10.72 -22.48 -3.90
CA ASP A 462 -9.59 -23.17 -3.26
C ASP A 462 -9.19 -22.55 -1.92
N LEU A 463 -9.45 -21.27 -1.74
CA LEU A 463 -9.21 -20.54 -0.50
C LEU A 463 -10.37 -20.66 0.49
N LYS A 464 -11.61 -20.81 0.00
CA LYS A 464 -12.78 -20.88 0.86
C LYS A 464 -12.60 -21.96 1.93
N THR A 465 -12.14 -23.13 1.55
CA THR A 465 -11.95 -24.25 2.48
C THR A 465 -10.94 -23.93 3.59
N GLY A 466 -9.80 -23.33 3.26
CA GLY A 466 -8.77 -22.96 4.25
C GLY A 466 -9.20 -21.83 5.17
N VAL A 467 -9.79 -20.79 4.61
CA VAL A 467 -10.27 -19.60 5.34
C VAL A 467 -11.45 -19.95 6.23
N TYR A 468 -12.40 -20.74 5.73
CA TYR A 468 -13.54 -21.22 6.52
C TYR A 468 -13.10 -22.20 7.61
N GLY A 469 -12.17 -23.11 7.31
CA GLY A 469 -11.59 -24.02 8.31
C GLY A 469 -10.91 -23.24 9.45
N PHE A 470 -10.18 -22.19 9.15
CA PHE A 470 -9.60 -21.30 10.14
C PHE A 470 -10.67 -20.54 10.96
N ALA A 471 -11.69 -20.00 10.30
CA ALA A 471 -12.78 -19.29 10.96
C ALA A 471 -13.59 -20.23 11.88
N LEU A 472 -13.90 -21.45 11.43
CA LEU A 472 -14.59 -22.47 12.22
C LEU A 472 -13.78 -22.93 13.42
N ASN A 473 -12.46 -23.10 13.26
CA ASN A 473 -11.58 -23.46 14.38
C ASN A 473 -11.54 -22.37 15.46
N GLN A 474 -11.54 -21.08 15.06
CA GLN A 474 -11.62 -19.97 16.02
C GLN A 474 -12.96 -19.95 16.73
N GLN A 475 -14.07 -20.22 16.02
CA GLN A 475 -15.39 -20.31 16.62
C GLN A 475 -15.49 -21.48 17.62
N ALA A 476 -14.97 -22.64 17.29
CA ALA A 476 -14.95 -23.79 18.18
C ALA A 476 -14.19 -23.51 19.49
N LYS A 477 -13.08 -22.77 19.42
CA LYS A 477 -12.34 -22.32 20.62
C LYS A 477 -13.16 -21.38 21.49
N LEU A 478 -13.93 -20.48 20.87
CA LEU A 478 -14.82 -19.56 21.57
C LEU A 478 -16.00 -20.29 22.23
N ASP A 479 -16.62 -21.22 21.52
CA ASP A 479 -17.73 -22.02 22.02
C ASP A 479 -17.29 -22.88 23.24
N THR A 480 -16.06 -23.41 23.19
CA THR A 480 -15.45 -24.15 24.29
C THR A 480 -15.26 -23.24 25.52
N ALA A 481 -14.74 -22.02 25.32
CA ALA A 481 -14.57 -21.06 26.41
C ALA A 481 -15.92 -20.61 27.00
N GLU A 482 -16.96 -20.42 26.18
CA GLU A 482 -18.31 -20.13 26.65
C GLU A 482 -18.92 -21.28 27.47
N ALA A 483 -18.73 -22.52 27.02
CA ALA A 483 -19.21 -23.69 27.74
C ALA A 483 -18.55 -23.82 29.11
N GLU A 484 -17.23 -23.60 29.20
CA GLU A 484 -16.51 -23.62 30.47
C GLU A 484 -16.94 -22.46 31.39
N LEU A 485 -17.20 -21.26 30.85
CA LEU A 485 -17.76 -20.14 31.59
C LEU A 485 -19.17 -20.42 32.13
N ARG A 486 -20.02 -21.08 31.34
CA ARG A 486 -21.35 -21.51 31.83
C ARG A 486 -21.24 -22.51 32.98
N ARG A 487 -20.29 -23.47 32.84
CA ARG A 487 -20.00 -24.43 33.90
C ARG A 487 -19.52 -23.77 35.18
N LEU A 488 -18.57 -22.82 35.05
CA LEU A 488 -18.06 -22.08 36.21
C LEU A 488 -19.12 -21.21 36.86
N ARG A 489 -20.06 -20.63 36.11
CA ARG A 489 -21.23 -19.92 36.69
C ARG A 489 -22.10 -20.83 37.55
N ALA A 490 -22.38 -22.02 37.06
CA ALA A 490 -23.18 -22.99 37.82
C ALA A 490 -22.49 -23.38 39.15
N VAL A 491 -21.15 -23.55 39.09
CA VAL A 491 -20.36 -23.85 40.29
C VAL A 491 -20.31 -22.68 41.27
N VAL A 492 -20.17 -21.43 40.78
CA VAL A 492 -20.21 -20.22 41.63
C VAL A 492 -21.54 -20.10 42.39
N HIS A 493 -22.64 -20.37 41.72
CA HIS A 493 -23.97 -20.35 42.38
C HIS A 493 -24.17 -21.49 43.40
N GLN A 494 -23.41 -22.58 43.20
CA GLN A 494 -23.54 -23.75 44.09
C GLN A 494 -22.65 -23.68 45.34
N HIS A 495 -21.49 -23.00 45.24
CA HIS A 495 -20.48 -23.03 46.32
C HIS A 495 -19.92 -21.59 46.60
N GLU A 496 -20.66 -20.76 47.27
CA GLU A 496 -20.17 -19.45 47.74
C GLU A 496 -18.95 -19.52 48.67
N ARG A 497 -18.60 -20.71 49.18
CA ARG A 497 -17.48 -20.93 50.11
C ARG A 497 -16.13 -21.27 49.46
N GLU A 498 -16.08 -21.55 48.16
CA GLU A 498 -14.82 -21.89 47.45
C GLU A 498 -14.29 -20.71 46.59
N GLN A 499 -14.49 -19.49 47.07
CA GLN A 499 -14.25 -18.26 46.28
C GLN A 499 -12.78 -18.10 45.81
N GLU A 500 -11.80 -18.52 46.58
CA GLU A 500 -10.39 -18.29 46.22
C GLU A 500 -9.91 -19.19 45.07
N ALA A 501 -10.24 -20.47 45.07
CA ALA A 501 -9.86 -21.38 44.00
C ALA A 501 -10.57 -21.08 42.67
N LEU A 502 -11.84 -20.68 42.72
CA LEU A 502 -12.64 -20.22 41.60
C LEU A 502 -12.12 -18.92 41.01
N SER A 503 -11.68 -18.01 41.88
CA SER A 503 -11.08 -16.75 41.45
C SER A 503 -9.83 -16.97 40.61
N ALA A 504 -8.93 -17.87 41.01
CA ALA A 504 -7.72 -18.20 40.27
C ALA A 504 -8.04 -18.82 38.90
N ARG A 505 -9.10 -19.62 38.81
CA ARG A 505 -9.52 -20.29 37.57
C ARG A 505 -10.17 -19.33 36.58
N LEU A 506 -10.98 -18.39 37.08
CA LEU A 506 -11.52 -17.28 36.27
C LEU A 506 -10.42 -16.35 35.78
N ASP A 507 -9.39 -16.11 36.57
CA ASP A 507 -8.20 -15.35 36.13
C ASP A 507 -7.47 -16.04 34.97
N ALA A 508 -7.36 -17.35 35.02
CA ALA A 508 -6.73 -18.12 33.92
C ALA A 508 -7.56 -18.02 32.62
N ILE A 509 -8.89 -18.08 32.73
CA ILE A 509 -9.80 -17.91 31.59
C ILE A 509 -9.74 -16.48 31.04
N LEU A 510 -9.78 -15.49 31.90
CA LEU A 510 -9.65 -14.09 31.53
C LEU A 510 -8.34 -13.83 30.79
N PHE A 511 -7.25 -14.40 31.29
CA PHE A 511 -5.93 -14.31 30.66
C PHE A 511 -5.90 -15.01 29.30
N GLY A 512 -6.55 -16.18 29.15
CA GLY A 512 -6.68 -16.88 27.89
C GLY A 512 -7.52 -16.11 26.86
N LEU A 513 -8.64 -15.55 27.27
CA LEU A 513 -9.53 -14.74 26.44
C LEU A 513 -8.84 -13.45 25.96
N THR A 514 -8.18 -12.73 26.85
CA THR A 514 -7.48 -11.47 26.51
C THR A 514 -6.25 -11.68 25.64
N ARG A 515 -5.67 -12.89 25.67
CA ARG A 515 -4.59 -13.30 24.76
C ARG A 515 -5.09 -13.93 23.48
N SER A 516 -6.36 -14.27 23.40
CA SER A 516 -6.91 -14.87 22.18
C SER A 516 -6.71 -13.94 21.00
N THR A 517 -6.43 -14.55 19.86
CA THR A 517 -6.29 -13.82 18.60
C THR A 517 -7.55 -13.00 18.28
N SER A 518 -8.74 -13.47 18.65
CA SER A 518 -10.03 -12.76 18.49
C SER A 518 -10.11 -11.45 19.26
N TRP A 519 -9.66 -11.47 20.50
CA TRP A 519 -9.63 -10.27 21.35
C TRP A 519 -8.63 -9.23 20.86
N LYS A 520 -7.44 -9.67 20.41
CA LYS A 520 -6.41 -8.79 19.86
C LYS A 520 -6.85 -8.16 18.55
N ALA A 521 -7.49 -8.91 17.65
CA ALA A 521 -7.96 -8.43 16.36
C ALA A 521 -9.02 -7.32 16.47
N THR A 522 -9.90 -7.41 17.48
CA THR A 522 -10.96 -6.42 17.67
C THR A 522 -10.53 -5.22 18.51
N ARG A 523 -9.32 -5.21 19.10
CA ARG A 523 -8.79 -4.09 19.90
C ARG A 523 -8.72 -2.78 19.12
N THR A 524 -8.38 -2.84 17.84
CA THR A 524 -8.28 -1.68 16.94
C THR A 524 -9.67 -1.10 16.57
N LEU A 525 -10.70 -1.94 16.54
CA LEU A 525 -12.06 -1.56 16.20
C LEU A 525 -12.81 -0.94 17.40
N ARG A 526 -12.33 -1.16 18.63
CA ARG A 526 -12.89 -0.58 19.86
C ARG A 526 -12.55 0.89 20.08
N GLY A 527 -11.86 1.53 19.11
CA GLY A 527 -11.57 2.97 19.08
C GLY A 527 -11.32 3.62 20.42
N GLY A 528 -10.10 4.00 20.71
CA GLY A 528 -9.60 5.07 21.59
C GLY A 528 -10.26 5.38 22.96
N ARG A 529 -11.35 4.79 23.35
CA ARG A 529 -12.09 5.12 24.58
C ARG A 529 -11.80 4.23 25.79
N GLU A 530 -11.24 3.04 25.60
CA GLU A 530 -10.88 2.16 26.73
C GLU A 530 -9.39 2.31 27.08
N ARG A 531 -9.08 3.28 27.92
CA ARG A 531 -7.74 3.46 28.52
C ARG A 531 -7.39 2.47 29.62
N ALA A 532 -8.10 1.39 29.78
CA ALA A 532 -7.80 0.38 30.78
C ALA A 532 -7.77 -0.99 30.16
N THR A 533 -6.59 -1.56 29.98
CA THR A 533 -6.42 -3.01 29.89
C THR A 533 -6.80 -3.60 31.24
N PRO A 534 -7.72 -4.59 31.30
CA PRO A 534 -8.11 -5.22 32.57
C PRO A 534 -6.94 -5.78 33.37
N GLY A 535 -5.79 -6.05 32.74
CA GLY A 535 -4.59 -6.56 33.40
C GLY A 535 -3.71 -5.54 34.13
N SER A 536 -3.90 -4.21 33.93
CA SER A 536 -3.02 -3.20 34.54
C SER A 536 -3.48 -2.74 35.94
N ARG A 537 -4.65 -3.16 36.42
CA ARG A 537 -5.17 -2.84 37.74
C ARG A 537 -5.05 -3.97 38.78
N LEU A 538 -4.49 -5.10 38.44
CA LEU A 538 -4.25 -6.24 39.34
C LEU A 538 -3.05 -6.02 40.28
N GLY A 539 -2.53 -4.81 40.38
CA GLY A 539 -1.42 -4.44 41.26
C GLY A 539 -1.83 -3.77 42.59
N THR A 540 -3.08 -3.84 43.02
CA THR A 540 -3.47 -3.36 44.34
C THR A 540 -3.68 -4.55 45.26
N ASP A 541 -3.00 -4.56 46.41
CA ASP A 541 -2.95 -5.57 47.47
C ASP A 541 -4.30 -5.93 48.17
N ARG A 542 -5.43 -5.71 47.53
CA ARG A 542 -6.74 -6.15 48.05
C ARG A 542 -7.28 -7.31 47.20
N PRO A 543 -7.66 -8.42 47.83
CA PRO A 543 -8.25 -9.55 47.11
C PRO A 543 -9.59 -9.12 46.48
N VAL A 544 -9.62 -9.14 45.16
CA VAL A 544 -10.82 -8.89 44.36
C VAL A 544 -11.75 -10.11 44.48
N SER A 545 -13.00 -9.92 44.82
CA SER A 545 -13.95 -11.03 45.00
C SER A 545 -14.21 -11.77 43.68
N ALA A 546 -14.49 -13.07 43.74
CA ALA A 546 -14.85 -13.86 42.57
C ALA A 546 -16.03 -13.27 41.78
N ARG A 547 -16.97 -12.61 42.47
CA ARG A 547 -18.11 -11.90 41.87
C ARG A 547 -17.65 -10.69 41.03
N GLN A 548 -16.66 -9.93 41.49
CA GLN A 548 -16.10 -8.80 40.74
C GLN A 548 -15.33 -9.29 39.49
N LYS A 549 -14.55 -10.36 39.61
CA LYS A 549 -13.83 -10.97 38.47
C LYS A 549 -14.81 -11.56 37.45
N LEU A 550 -15.89 -12.18 37.88
CA LEU A 550 -16.94 -12.66 36.99
C LEU A 550 -17.62 -11.49 36.24
N ALA A 551 -17.85 -10.35 36.91
CA ALA A 551 -18.39 -9.15 36.27
C ALA A 551 -17.46 -8.59 35.19
N GLU A 552 -16.13 -8.62 35.43
CA GLU A 552 -15.13 -8.22 34.40
C GLU A 552 -15.15 -9.17 33.21
N VAL A 553 -15.18 -10.47 33.42
CA VAL A 553 -15.31 -11.48 32.35
C VAL A 553 -16.59 -11.26 31.56
N MET A 554 -17.69 -10.95 32.22
CA MET A 554 -18.98 -10.65 31.58
C MET A 554 -18.93 -9.38 30.74
N THR A 555 -18.29 -8.33 31.25
CA THR A 555 -18.09 -7.07 30.51
C THR A 555 -17.25 -7.30 29.25
N LEU A 556 -16.24 -8.15 29.33
CA LEU A 556 -15.42 -8.54 28.19
C LEU A 556 -16.23 -9.32 27.13
N LEU A 557 -17.08 -10.24 27.56
CA LEU A 557 -17.93 -11.06 26.67
C LEU A 557 -19.06 -10.24 26.01
N HIS A 558 -19.58 -9.22 26.68
CA HIS A 558 -20.59 -8.29 26.14
C HIS A 558 -19.97 -7.05 25.47
N SER A 559 -18.64 -7.02 25.28
CA SER A 559 -17.99 -5.93 24.56
C SER A 559 -18.41 -5.93 23.07
N THR A 560 -18.30 -4.77 22.45
CA THR A 560 -18.55 -4.57 21.00
C THR A 560 -17.76 -5.58 20.13
N SER A 561 -16.60 -6.04 20.63
CA SER A 561 -15.78 -7.06 19.99
C SER A 561 -16.44 -8.43 19.94
N TRP A 562 -17.20 -8.76 21.00
CA TRP A 562 -17.93 -10.02 21.09
C TRP A 562 -19.21 -9.98 20.23
N GLU A 563 -19.89 -8.85 20.20
CA GLU A 563 -21.06 -8.63 19.34
C GLU A 563 -20.70 -8.66 17.86
N MET A 564 -19.53 -8.12 17.47
CA MET A 564 -19.02 -8.22 16.09
C MET A 564 -18.69 -9.66 15.64
N MET A 565 -18.51 -10.59 16.58
CA MET A 565 -18.35 -12.03 16.28
C MET A 565 -19.68 -12.77 16.12
N ALA A 566 -20.82 -12.09 16.32
CA ALA A 566 -22.16 -12.69 16.15
C ALA A 566 -22.42 -13.26 14.75
N PRO A 567 -21.95 -12.64 13.64
CA PRO A 567 -22.06 -13.25 12.31
C PRO A 567 -21.35 -14.59 12.20
N LEU A 568 -20.17 -14.75 12.80
CA LEU A 568 -19.43 -16.02 12.78
C LEU A 568 -20.19 -17.15 13.54
N ARG A 569 -20.91 -16.80 14.59
CA ARG A 569 -21.77 -17.76 15.29
C ARG A 569 -22.97 -18.20 14.45
N LEU A 570 -23.55 -17.28 13.67
CA LEU A 570 -24.61 -17.59 12.70
C LEU A 570 -24.08 -18.48 11.57
N LEU A 571 -22.85 -18.26 11.12
CA LEU A 571 -22.16 -19.02 10.10
C LEU A 571 -21.89 -20.47 10.52
N HIS A 572 -21.40 -20.66 11.75
CA HIS A 572 -21.22 -22.02 12.31
C HIS A 572 -22.52 -22.80 12.30
N ARG A 573 -23.64 -22.18 12.73
CA ARG A 573 -24.98 -22.80 12.72
C ARG A 573 -25.50 -23.07 11.30
N ALA A 574 -25.11 -22.28 10.32
CA ALA A 574 -25.46 -22.48 8.91
C ALA A 574 -24.61 -23.60 8.28
N ALA A 575 -23.30 -23.63 8.55
CA ALA A 575 -22.40 -24.68 8.10
C ALA A 575 -22.76 -26.04 8.70
N ASP A 576 -23.14 -26.10 9.98
CA ASP A 576 -23.61 -27.31 10.66
C ASP A 576 -24.93 -27.85 10.07
N ARG A 577 -25.82 -26.95 9.64
CA ARG A 577 -27.06 -27.34 8.95
C ARG A 577 -26.79 -27.86 7.55
N LEU A 578 -25.88 -27.22 6.81
CA LEU A 578 -25.46 -27.65 5.47
C LEU A 578 -24.74 -29.01 5.53
N TRP A 579 -23.82 -29.17 6.51
CA TRP A 579 -23.09 -30.42 6.73
C TRP A 579 -23.99 -31.58 7.14
N ARG A 580 -25.03 -31.33 7.95
CA ARG A 580 -26.06 -32.34 8.25
C ARG A 580 -26.86 -32.73 7.02
N ARG A 581 -27.29 -31.76 6.18
CA ARG A 581 -28.03 -32.03 4.93
C ARG A 581 -27.19 -32.78 3.88
N LEU A 582 -25.88 -32.49 3.79
CA LEU A 582 -24.95 -33.25 2.94
C LEU A 582 -24.75 -34.68 3.44
N ARG A 583 -24.69 -34.87 4.76
CA ARG A 583 -24.54 -36.18 5.37
C ARG A 583 -25.82 -37.04 5.29
N GLU A 584 -26.96 -36.42 5.26
CA GLU A 584 -28.28 -37.07 5.13
C GLU A 584 -28.70 -37.30 3.67
N GLY A 585 -27.84 -36.98 2.69
CA GLY A 585 -28.11 -37.21 1.26
C GLY A 585 -29.25 -36.35 0.67
N LEU A 586 -29.57 -35.22 1.34
CA LEU A 586 -30.68 -34.33 0.94
C LEU A 586 -30.28 -33.23 -0.06
N ILE A 587 -28.99 -33.20 -0.45
CA ILE A 587 -28.45 -32.33 -1.53
C ILE A 587 -27.40 -33.17 -2.28
N PRO A 588 -27.45 -33.26 -3.63
CA PRO A 588 -26.51 -34.02 -4.45
C PRO A 588 -25.08 -33.44 -4.42
#